data_fa45734e52189de5c71672ef974fa564
#
_entry.id   fa45734e52189de5c71672ef974fa564
#
_cell.length_a   1.000
_cell.length_b   1.000
_cell.length_c   1.000
_cell.angle_alpha   90.00
_cell.angle_beta   90.00
_cell.angle_gamma   90.00
#
_symmetry.space_group_name_H-M   'P 1'
#
loop_
_entity.id
_entity.type
_entity.pdbx_description
1 polymer ?
#
loop_
_entity_poly.entity_id
_entity_poly.type
_entity_poly.pdbx_seq_one_letter_code
_entity_poly.pdbx_strand_id
1 'polypeptide(L)'
;APAPGAPLELWGGLECTINRVGDREFRQLARNGHLDRAEDIERFAALGVRALRYPVLWEQHAPDGEDARPNGAPGAVDWRWAEERLGRVRAAGVRPIVGLVHHGSGPRDTSLVDPAFPERLARYARRVAERFPWVTDWTPVNEPLTGVQ
;
A
#
# COMPACT_ATOMS: atom_id res chain seq x y z
N ALA A 1 -5.22 13.83 -21.44
CA ALA A 1 -5.28 15.14 -20.77
C ALA A 1 -6.76 15.51 -20.54
N PRO A 2 -7.13 16.09 -19.39
CA PRO A 2 -8.49 16.55 -19.16
C PRO A 2 -8.87 17.62 -20.20
N ALA A 3 -10.16 17.67 -20.54
CA ALA A 3 -10.65 18.68 -21.47
C ALA A 3 -10.43 20.10 -20.91
N PRO A 4 -10.15 21.09 -21.74
CA PRO A 4 -10.06 22.50 -21.32
C PRO A 4 -11.33 22.90 -20.56
N GLY A 5 -11.18 23.41 -19.32
CA GLY A 5 -12.31 23.82 -18.48
C GLY A 5 -12.91 22.72 -17.60
N ALA A 6 -12.36 21.51 -17.59
CA ALA A 6 -12.77 20.50 -16.61
C ALA A 6 -12.48 21.00 -15.18
N PRO A 7 -13.38 20.76 -14.20
CA PRO A 7 -13.15 21.17 -12.82
C PRO A 7 -11.92 20.45 -12.27
N LEU A 8 -11.18 21.13 -11.39
CA LEU A 8 -10.05 20.50 -10.66
C LEU A 8 -10.56 19.38 -9.77
N GLU A 9 -9.86 18.26 -9.80
CA GLU A 9 -10.11 17.12 -8.94
C GLU A 9 -9.13 17.13 -7.77
N LEU A 10 -9.65 17.08 -6.53
CA LEU A 10 -8.82 17.03 -5.34
C LEU A 10 -8.34 15.59 -5.11
N TRP A 11 -7.04 15.40 -5.08
CA TRP A 11 -6.40 14.13 -4.74
C TRP A 11 -5.71 14.22 -3.38
N GLY A 12 -5.78 13.15 -2.60
CA GLY A 12 -5.12 13.02 -1.31
C GLY A 12 -4.11 11.90 -1.29
N GLY A 13 -3.32 11.84 -0.22
CA GLY A 13 -2.41 10.76 0.08
C GLY A 13 -2.12 10.67 1.57
N LEU A 14 -1.73 9.50 2.02
CA LEU A 14 -1.35 9.21 3.39
C LEU A 14 0.16 9.00 3.47
N GLU A 15 0.78 9.57 4.50
CA GLU A 15 2.12 9.15 4.88
C GLU A 15 2.02 7.78 5.56
N CYS A 16 2.57 6.77 4.91
CA CYS A 16 2.34 5.38 5.28
C CYS A 16 3.63 4.55 5.37
N THR A 17 4.79 5.19 5.32
CA THR A 17 6.11 4.53 5.37
C THR A 17 6.19 3.51 6.51
N ILE A 18 6.67 2.33 6.18
CA ILE A 18 7.20 1.36 7.14
C ILE A 18 8.71 1.31 6.94
N ASN A 19 9.43 2.02 7.78
CA ASN A 19 10.89 2.08 7.73
C ASN A 19 11.50 1.09 8.73
N ARG A 20 12.51 0.36 8.29
CA ARG A 20 13.25 -0.59 9.13
C ARG A 20 14.70 -0.13 9.30
N VAL A 21 15.11 0.02 10.56
CA VAL A 21 16.49 0.36 10.94
C VAL A 21 16.99 -0.71 11.92
N GLY A 22 17.87 -1.59 11.46
CA GLY A 22 18.23 -2.79 12.20
C GLY A 22 16.98 -3.66 12.46
N ASP A 23 16.76 -4.01 13.72
CA ASP A 23 15.61 -4.83 14.15
C ASP A 23 14.36 -4.00 14.50
N ARG A 24 14.40 -2.67 14.31
CA ARG A 24 13.30 -1.77 14.66
C ARG A 24 12.52 -1.34 13.43
N GLU A 25 11.19 -1.45 13.53
CA GLU A 25 10.25 -0.93 12.52
C GLU A 25 9.60 0.37 13.02
N PHE A 26 9.51 1.35 12.12
CA PHE A 26 8.81 2.61 12.34
C PHE A 26 7.64 2.69 11.38
N ARG A 27 6.41 2.63 11.91
CA ARG A 27 5.17 2.55 11.12
C ARG A 27 4.42 3.87 11.19
N GLN A 28 4.36 4.62 10.10
CA GLN A 28 3.72 5.94 10.08
C GLN A 28 2.21 5.86 10.29
N LEU A 29 1.53 4.85 9.73
CA LEU A 29 0.09 4.68 9.95
C LEU A 29 -0.27 4.46 11.43
N ALA A 30 0.59 3.80 12.20
CA ALA A 30 0.40 3.65 13.63
C ALA A 30 0.67 4.98 14.36
N ARG A 31 1.70 5.71 13.98
CA ARG A 31 2.09 6.98 14.60
C ARG A 31 1.05 8.09 14.39
N ASN A 32 0.46 8.19 13.20
CA ASN A 32 -0.59 9.16 12.90
C ASN A 32 -1.98 8.65 13.30
N GLY A 33 -2.09 7.40 13.77
CA GLY A 33 -3.30 6.75 14.26
C GLY A 33 -4.26 6.26 13.18
N HIS A 34 -3.92 6.42 11.89
CA HIS A 34 -4.79 5.95 10.79
C HIS A 34 -4.93 4.43 10.75
N LEU A 35 -3.93 3.70 11.27
CA LEU A 35 -3.97 2.24 11.31
C LEU A 35 -5.28 1.74 11.96
N ASP A 36 -5.73 2.43 13.02
CA ASP A 36 -6.90 2.05 13.82
C ASP A 36 -8.15 2.89 13.52
N ARG A 37 -8.01 4.10 12.96
CA ARG A 37 -9.13 5.00 12.65
C ARG A 37 -9.64 4.81 11.23
N ALA A 38 -10.59 3.89 11.07
CA ALA A 38 -11.20 3.61 9.77
C ALA A 38 -12.02 4.80 9.23
N GLU A 39 -12.63 5.56 10.12
CA GLU A 39 -13.47 6.71 9.80
C GLU A 39 -12.73 7.92 9.22
N ASP A 40 -11.39 7.90 9.20
CA ASP A 40 -10.63 8.93 8.50
C ASP A 40 -10.95 8.95 6.99
N ILE A 41 -11.35 7.81 6.42
CA ILE A 41 -11.70 7.69 4.99
C ILE A 41 -12.94 8.54 4.67
N GLU A 42 -13.98 8.47 5.50
CA GLU A 42 -15.19 9.27 5.33
C GLU A 42 -14.90 10.76 5.53
N ARG A 43 -13.95 11.10 6.43
CA ARG A 43 -13.49 12.49 6.61
C ARG A 43 -12.78 13.02 5.37
N PHE A 44 -11.91 12.23 4.73
CA PHE A 44 -11.26 12.62 3.47
C PHE A 44 -12.29 12.82 2.34
N ALA A 45 -13.26 11.93 2.23
CA ALA A 45 -14.34 12.07 1.27
C ALA A 45 -15.17 13.36 1.51
N ALA A 46 -15.46 13.69 2.79
CA ALA A 46 -16.18 14.90 3.17
C ALA A 46 -15.41 16.19 2.83
N LEU A 47 -14.07 16.15 2.77
CA LEU A 47 -13.24 17.25 2.29
C LEU A 47 -13.26 17.42 0.76
N GLY A 48 -13.95 16.54 0.04
CA GLY A 48 -14.05 16.58 -1.43
C GLY A 48 -12.93 15.82 -2.14
N VAL A 49 -12.14 15.01 -1.44
CA VAL A 49 -11.12 14.13 -2.06
C VAL A 49 -11.82 13.14 -2.98
N ARG A 50 -11.36 13.06 -4.24
CA ARG A 50 -11.91 12.18 -5.29
C ARG A 50 -11.00 11.01 -5.63
N ALA A 51 -9.70 11.17 -5.43
CA ALA A 51 -8.73 10.10 -5.54
C ALA A 51 -7.81 10.11 -4.32
N LEU A 52 -7.47 8.93 -3.82
CA LEU A 52 -6.67 8.79 -2.61
C LEU A 52 -5.55 7.78 -2.85
N ARG A 53 -4.29 8.21 -2.73
CA ARG A 53 -3.17 7.27 -2.65
C ARG A 53 -3.29 6.52 -1.33
N TYR A 54 -3.53 5.21 -1.46
CA TYR A 54 -3.86 4.36 -0.31
C TYR A 54 -2.93 3.14 -0.22
N PRO A 55 -2.39 2.86 0.96
CA PRO A 55 -1.40 1.79 1.11
C PRO A 55 -2.05 0.40 1.16
N VAL A 56 -1.48 -0.53 0.42
CA VAL A 56 -1.56 -1.97 0.63
C VAL A 56 -0.12 -2.47 0.66
N LEU A 57 0.59 -2.08 1.73
CA LEU A 57 2.03 -2.25 1.82
C LEU A 57 2.41 -3.71 2.02
N TRP A 58 3.40 -4.15 1.26
CA TRP A 58 3.89 -5.52 1.29
C TRP A 58 4.34 -5.94 2.69
N GLU A 59 5.13 -5.11 3.37
CA GLU A 59 5.62 -5.35 4.73
C GLU A 59 4.49 -5.42 5.78
N GLN A 60 3.36 -4.77 5.53
CA GLN A 60 2.22 -4.77 6.45
C GLN A 60 1.41 -6.05 6.34
N HIS A 61 1.21 -6.55 5.12
CA HIS A 61 0.31 -7.66 4.84
C HIS A 61 1.02 -9.01 4.81
N ALA A 62 2.33 -9.02 4.56
CA ALA A 62 3.17 -10.21 4.55
C ALA A 62 4.52 -9.93 5.25
N PRO A 63 4.54 -9.61 6.55
CA PRO A 63 5.74 -9.15 7.27
C PRO A 63 6.90 -10.15 7.26
N ASP A 64 6.59 -11.44 7.16
CA ASP A 64 7.58 -12.53 7.13
C ASP A 64 7.82 -13.06 5.70
N GLY A 65 7.36 -12.30 4.69
CA GLY A 65 7.46 -12.68 3.29
C GLY A 65 6.37 -13.65 2.84
N GLU A 66 6.36 -13.89 1.52
CA GLU A 66 5.38 -14.76 0.86
C GLU A 66 5.99 -16.07 0.40
N ASP A 67 7.29 -16.22 0.58
CA ASP A 67 7.98 -17.44 0.18
C ASP A 67 7.54 -18.62 1.06
N ALA A 68 7.70 -19.80 0.51
CA ALA A 68 7.23 -21.03 1.15
C ALA A 68 7.78 -21.14 2.57
N ARG A 69 6.91 -21.41 3.52
CA ARG A 69 7.30 -21.81 4.87
C ARG A 69 8.15 -23.08 4.80
N PRO A 70 8.90 -23.44 5.85
CA PRO A 70 9.70 -24.68 5.87
C PRO A 70 8.95 -25.94 5.46
N ASN A 71 7.61 -25.95 5.57
CA ASN A 71 6.73 -27.04 5.14
C ASN A 71 6.25 -26.93 3.68
N GLY A 72 6.79 -26.00 2.88
CA GLY A 72 6.40 -25.78 1.48
C GLY A 72 5.10 -25.02 1.27
N ALA A 73 4.41 -24.61 2.33
CA ALA A 73 3.19 -23.81 2.19
C ALA A 73 3.51 -22.36 1.82
N PRO A 74 2.70 -21.72 0.95
CA PRO A 74 2.86 -20.29 0.67
C PRO A 74 2.78 -19.45 1.95
N GLY A 75 3.60 -18.41 2.05
CA GLY A 75 3.48 -17.43 3.13
C GLY A 75 2.07 -16.82 3.14
N ALA A 76 1.52 -16.63 4.33
CA ALA A 76 0.19 -16.04 4.48
C ALA A 76 0.26 -14.53 4.27
N VAL A 77 -0.69 -13.99 3.48
CA VAL A 77 -0.95 -12.55 3.40
C VAL A 77 -2.23 -12.27 4.17
N ASP A 78 -2.17 -11.34 5.11
CA ASP A 78 -3.35 -10.91 5.86
C ASP A 78 -4.04 -9.73 5.15
N TRP A 79 -5.14 -10.01 4.49
CA TRP A 79 -5.90 -9.01 3.72
C TRP A 79 -6.95 -8.25 4.54
N ARG A 80 -7.26 -8.63 5.78
CA ARG A 80 -8.38 -8.11 6.55
C ARG A 80 -8.41 -6.59 6.64
N TRP A 81 -7.27 -5.98 6.96
CA TRP A 81 -7.16 -4.53 7.03
C TRP A 81 -7.37 -3.86 5.65
N ALA A 82 -6.71 -4.37 4.62
CA ALA A 82 -6.83 -3.82 3.27
C ALA A 82 -8.27 -3.96 2.72
N GLU A 83 -8.92 -5.08 2.97
CA GLU A 83 -10.31 -5.33 2.56
C GLU A 83 -11.28 -4.33 3.19
N GLU A 84 -11.18 -4.15 4.51
CA GLU A 84 -12.00 -3.19 5.23
C GLU A 84 -11.76 -1.77 4.69
N ARG A 85 -10.50 -1.35 4.59
CA ARG A 85 -10.16 0.02 4.22
C ARG A 85 -10.48 0.34 2.77
N LEU A 86 -10.09 -0.51 1.82
CA LEU A 86 -10.41 -0.30 0.42
C LEU A 86 -11.91 -0.42 0.17
N GLY A 87 -12.63 -1.28 0.91
CA GLY A 87 -14.08 -1.32 0.90
C GLY A 87 -14.72 0.02 1.29
N ARG A 88 -14.22 0.68 2.34
CA ARG A 88 -14.67 2.01 2.75
C ARG A 88 -14.34 3.09 1.71
N VAL A 89 -13.12 3.09 1.18
CA VAL A 89 -12.71 4.01 0.10
C VAL A 89 -13.68 3.92 -1.08
N ARG A 90 -13.99 2.70 -1.51
CA ARG A 90 -14.96 2.45 -2.58
C ARG A 90 -16.38 2.90 -2.22
N ALA A 91 -16.84 2.59 -1.00
CA ALA A 91 -18.18 2.98 -0.53
C ALA A 91 -18.33 4.50 -0.42
N ALA A 92 -17.26 5.21 -0.08
CA ALA A 92 -17.21 6.67 -0.03
C ALA A 92 -17.13 7.34 -1.42
N GLY A 93 -17.12 6.56 -2.50
CA GLY A 93 -17.00 7.09 -3.87
C GLY A 93 -15.64 7.69 -4.21
N VAL A 94 -14.61 7.32 -3.44
CA VAL A 94 -13.23 7.76 -3.64
C VAL A 94 -12.49 6.71 -4.47
N ARG A 95 -11.73 7.15 -5.48
CA ARG A 95 -10.91 6.27 -6.32
C ARG A 95 -9.57 5.98 -5.63
N PRO A 96 -9.25 4.74 -5.28
CA PRO A 96 -7.95 4.43 -4.69
C PRO A 96 -6.85 4.40 -5.77
N ILE A 97 -5.68 4.93 -5.42
CA ILE A 97 -4.41 4.73 -6.13
C ILE A 97 -3.57 3.87 -5.19
N VAL A 98 -3.51 2.57 -5.44
CA VAL A 98 -2.93 1.62 -4.47
C VAL A 98 -1.42 1.62 -4.53
N GLY A 99 -0.78 1.82 -3.35
CA GLY A 99 0.65 1.76 -3.15
C GLY A 99 1.10 0.44 -2.51
N LEU A 100 2.18 -0.17 -3.03
CA LEU A 100 2.67 -1.47 -2.56
C LEU A 100 3.94 -1.37 -1.71
N VAL A 101 4.83 -0.44 -2.04
CA VAL A 101 6.04 -0.10 -1.27
C VAL A 101 6.14 1.41 -1.18
N HIS A 102 6.32 1.92 0.05
CA HIS A 102 6.42 3.35 0.31
C HIS A 102 7.60 3.64 1.25
N HIS A 103 8.76 3.95 0.67
CA HIS A 103 10.05 4.13 1.35
C HIS A 103 10.48 2.96 2.25
N GLY A 104 9.86 1.81 2.09
CA GLY A 104 10.19 0.58 2.80
C GLY A 104 11.05 -0.34 1.93
N SER A 105 11.46 -1.46 2.50
CA SER A 105 12.27 -2.49 1.84
C SER A 105 11.54 -3.82 1.66
N GLY A 106 10.22 -3.81 1.79
CA GLY A 106 9.40 -5.01 1.78
C GLY A 106 9.49 -5.81 3.10
N PRO A 107 9.03 -7.06 3.14
CA PRO A 107 9.09 -7.96 4.28
C PRO A 107 10.48 -8.06 4.92
N ARG A 108 10.55 -8.62 6.13
CA ARG A 108 11.81 -8.71 6.91
C ARG A 108 12.92 -9.47 6.20
N ASP A 109 12.56 -10.42 5.37
CA ASP A 109 13.46 -11.26 4.59
C ASP A 109 13.82 -10.69 3.21
N THR A 110 13.48 -9.40 2.94
CA THR A 110 13.79 -8.71 1.69
C THR A 110 14.72 -7.52 1.90
N SER A 111 15.38 -7.12 0.81
CA SER A 111 16.20 -5.91 0.73
C SER A 111 16.07 -5.31 -0.66
N LEU A 112 16.09 -3.97 -0.77
CA LEU A 112 16.04 -3.26 -2.05
C LEU A 112 17.20 -3.60 -2.98
N VAL A 113 18.34 -4.03 -2.42
CA VAL A 113 19.53 -4.44 -3.19
C VAL A 113 19.58 -5.94 -3.47
N ASP A 114 18.57 -6.71 -3.03
CA ASP A 114 18.45 -8.13 -3.34
C ASP A 114 18.05 -8.28 -4.83
N PRO A 115 18.84 -9.00 -5.67
CA PRO A 115 18.47 -9.27 -7.04
C PRO A 115 17.08 -9.91 -7.22
N ALA A 116 16.58 -10.63 -6.22
CA ALA A 116 15.26 -11.27 -6.25
C ALA A 116 14.11 -10.28 -5.88
N PHE A 117 14.41 -9.07 -5.38
CA PHE A 117 13.40 -8.12 -4.95
C PHE A 117 12.35 -7.80 -6.03
N PRO A 118 12.71 -7.50 -7.30
CA PRO A 118 11.74 -7.17 -8.32
C PRO A 118 10.75 -8.31 -8.60
N GLU A 119 11.24 -9.54 -8.66
CA GLU A 119 10.41 -10.72 -8.91
C GLU A 119 9.47 -10.99 -7.71
N ARG A 120 9.98 -10.87 -6.50
CA ARG A 120 9.21 -11.06 -5.28
C ARG A 120 8.12 -9.99 -5.16
N LEU A 121 8.44 -8.72 -5.42
CA LEU A 121 7.46 -7.63 -5.45
C LEU A 121 6.41 -7.87 -6.55
N ALA A 122 6.79 -8.36 -7.72
CA ALA A 122 5.85 -8.68 -8.80
C ALA A 122 4.86 -9.78 -8.38
N ARG A 123 5.31 -10.80 -7.63
CA ARG A 123 4.40 -11.83 -7.07
C ARG A 123 3.39 -11.22 -6.10
N TYR A 124 3.86 -10.38 -5.19
CA TYR A 124 2.96 -9.65 -4.27
C TYR A 124 1.96 -8.78 -5.04
N ALA A 125 2.43 -7.97 -5.99
CA ALA A 125 1.59 -7.11 -6.81
C ALA A 125 0.48 -7.90 -7.52
N ARG A 126 0.81 -9.08 -8.08
CA ARG A 126 -0.17 -9.97 -8.69
C ARG A 126 -1.25 -10.39 -7.69
N ARG A 127 -0.87 -10.82 -6.49
CA ARG A 127 -1.82 -11.22 -5.44
C ARG A 127 -2.75 -10.08 -5.02
N VAL A 128 -2.22 -8.84 -4.92
CA VAL A 128 -3.03 -7.66 -4.63
C VAL A 128 -4.02 -7.40 -5.77
N ALA A 129 -3.57 -7.46 -7.02
CA ALA A 129 -4.42 -7.24 -8.19
C ALA A 129 -5.52 -8.32 -8.32
N GLU A 130 -5.20 -9.58 -8.06
CA GLU A 130 -6.17 -10.68 -8.03
C GLU A 130 -7.18 -10.51 -6.89
N ARG A 131 -6.76 -9.98 -5.72
CA ARG A 131 -7.64 -9.75 -4.56
C ARG A 131 -8.56 -8.55 -4.76
N PHE A 132 -8.07 -7.50 -5.43
CA PHE A 132 -8.79 -6.24 -5.66
C PHE A 132 -8.91 -5.92 -7.16
N PRO A 133 -9.58 -6.75 -7.97
CA PRO A 133 -9.61 -6.62 -9.44
C PRO A 133 -10.31 -5.35 -9.93
N TRP A 134 -10.98 -4.63 -9.06
CA TRP A 134 -11.65 -3.37 -9.34
C TRP A 134 -10.73 -2.14 -9.17
N VAL A 135 -9.53 -2.31 -8.65
CA VAL A 135 -8.53 -1.24 -8.53
C VAL A 135 -7.83 -1.08 -9.88
N THR A 136 -7.82 0.15 -10.40
CA THR A 136 -7.29 0.48 -11.72
C THR A 136 -6.00 1.32 -11.67
N ASP A 137 -5.76 2.01 -10.55
CA ASP A 137 -4.66 2.96 -10.41
C ASP A 137 -3.65 2.46 -9.37
N TRP A 138 -2.37 2.51 -9.73
CA TRP A 138 -1.31 1.90 -8.94
C TRP A 138 -0.07 2.79 -8.81
N THR A 139 0.52 2.79 -7.62
CA THR A 139 1.89 3.27 -7.36
C THR A 139 2.70 2.11 -6.80
N PRO A 140 3.27 1.23 -7.65
CA PRO A 140 3.95 0.02 -7.17
C PRO A 140 5.08 0.32 -6.19
N VAL A 141 5.88 1.34 -6.47
CA VAL A 141 6.96 1.83 -5.60
C VAL A 141 6.91 3.35 -5.56
N ASN A 142 6.84 3.92 -4.36
CA ASN A 142 6.95 5.36 -4.18
C ASN A 142 8.42 5.78 -4.18
N GLU A 143 8.77 6.75 -5.03
CA GLU A 143 10.12 7.36 -5.12
C GLU A 143 11.25 6.32 -5.12
N PRO A 144 11.34 5.46 -6.13
CA PRO A 144 12.27 4.32 -6.13
C PRO A 144 13.75 4.73 -6.01
N LEU A 145 14.12 5.93 -6.45
CA LEU A 145 15.50 6.42 -6.33
C LEU A 145 15.85 6.87 -4.91
N THR A 146 14.89 7.29 -4.11
CA THR A 146 15.10 7.72 -2.72
C THR A 146 15.32 6.52 -1.79
N GLY A 147 14.71 5.39 -2.10
CA GLY A 147 14.80 4.17 -1.28
C GLY A 147 16.15 3.43 -1.36
N VAL A 148 17.03 3.79 -2.31
CA VAL A 148 18.32 3.11 -2.54
C VAL A 148 19.54 3.98 -2.18
N GLN A 149 19.35 5.09 -1.50
CA GLN A 149 20.43 5.99 -1.01
C GLN A 149 20.92 5.59 0.36
#